data_ecc271765267d2102703c528aa74a213
#
_entry.id   ecc271765267d2102703c528aa74a213
#
_cell.length_a   1.000
_cell.length_b   1.000
_cell.length_c   1.000
_cell.angle_alpha   90.00
_cell.angle_beta   90.00
_cell.angle_gamma   90.00
#
_symmetry.space_group_name_H-M   'P 1'
#
loop_
_entity.id
_entity.type
_entity.pdbx_description
1 polymer ?
#
loop_
_entity_poly.entity_id
_entity_poly.type
_entity_poly.pdbx_seq_one_letter_code
_entity_poly.pdbx_strand_id
1 'polypeptide(L)'
;MTKREKFRTERLVARSWQIEDLRLAVELWGDPAVTALIDSRGKLTEAQIGEKLRAEIERERSGGVQYWALFDHRNGEFVGCGGLRPWLYTPGEANFEVGFHLVKRCWGKGFATEAAFGALEYAWEKLRLSKVYSGHHPDNRASEKILQKLGFAFIGNVFYEPTG
;
A
#
# COMPACT_ATOMS: atom_id res chain seq x y z
N MET A 1 10.49 17.77 10.67
CA MET A 1 10.00 16.39 10.36
C MET A 1 9.18 15.89 11.53
N THR A 2 7.93 15.61 11.30
CA THR A 2 7.13 14.96 12.31
C THR A 2 7.68 13.55 12.55
N LYS A 3 7.66 13.05 13.79
CA LYS A 3 8.14 11.72 14.23
C LYS A 3 7.60 10.51 13.43
N ARG A 4 6.82 10.72 12.38
CA ARG A 4 5.99 9.73 11.68
C ARG A 4 6.21 9.67 10.18
N GLU A 5 6.99 10.60 9.60
CA GLU A 5 7.35 10.57 8.18
C GLU A 5 8.32 9.42 7.92
N LYS A 6 8.03 8.63 6.88
CA LYS A 6 8.81 7.44 6.51
C LYS A 6 9.66 7.68 5.27
N PHE A 7 9.04 8.18 4.23
CA PHE A 7 9.74 8.60 3.03
C PHE A 7 9.04 9.79 2.37
N ARG A 8 9.78 10.44 1.49
CA ARG A 8 9.30 11.54 0.66
C ARG A 8 9.78 11.34 -0.76
N THR A 9 8.93 11.64 -1.72
CA THR A 9 9.25 11.65 -3.14
C THR A 9 9.08 13.06 -3.70
N GLU A 10 9.11 13.21 -5.01
CA GLU A 10 8.90 14.51 -5.66
C GLU A 10 7.57 15.18 -5.26
N ARG A 11 6.49 14.40 -5.16
CA ARG A 11 5.16 14.93 -4.85
C ARG A 11 4.54 14.37 -3.57
N LEU A 12 4.99 13.18 -3.12
CA LEU A 12 4.36 12.47 -2.02
C LEU A 12 5.17 12.54 -0.73
N VAL A 13 4.47 12.55 0.38
CA VAL A 13 4.99 12.21 1.71
C VAL A 13 4.20 11.03 2.27
N ALA A 14 4.94 10.04 2.77
CA ALA A 14 4.39 8.88 3.46
C ALA A 14 4.57 9.02 4.96
N ARG A 15 3.51 8.81 5.72
CA ARG A 15 3.55 8.80 7.19
C ARG A 15 2.78 7.64 7.79
N SER A 16 3.11 7.29 9.01
CA SER A 16 2.37 6.28 9.76
C SER A 16 0.90 6.65 9.91
N TRP A 17 0.03 5.64 9.75
CA TRP A 17 -1.39 5.74 10.10
C TRP A 17 -1.59 5.96 11.60
N GLN A 18 -2.66 6.64 11.93
CA GLN A 18 -3.12 6.86 13.29
C GLN A 18 -4.58 6.47 13.42
N ILE A 19 -5.01 6.17 14.62
CA ILE A 19 -6.41 5.78 14.85
C ILE A 19 -7.38 6.93 14.49
N GLU A 20 -6.92 8.17 14.63
CA GLU A 20 -7.67 9.38 14.27
C GLU A 20 -7.86 9.55 12.76
N ASP A 21 -7.09 8.81 11.95
CA ASP A 21 -7.20 8.83 10.48
C ASP A 21 -8.39 8.00 9.94
N LEU A 22 -9.31 7.55 10.79
CA LEU A 22 -10.45 6.73 10.35
C LEU A 22 -11.22 7.34 9.18
N ARG A 23 -11.40 8.66 9.14
CA ARG A 23 -12.06 9.34 8.02
C ARG A 23 -11.32 9.16 6.69
N LEU A 24 -10.00 9.22 6.71
CA LEU A 24 -9.16 8.97 5.52
C LEU A 24 -9.23 7.51 5.10
N ALA A 25 -9.22 6.59 6.06
CA ALA A 25 -9.39 5.16 5.81
C ALA A 25 -10.76 4.86 5.17
N VAL A 26 -11.82 5.51 5.65
CA VAL A 26 -13.18 5.40 5.07
C VAL A 26 -13.22 5.98 3.66
N GLU A 27 -12.60 7.12 3.42
CA GLU A 27 -12.49 7.70 2.08
C GLU A 27 -11.82 6.73 1.09
N LEU A 28 -10.78 6.04 1.53
CA LEU A 28 -10.01 5.11 0.68
C LEU A 28 -10.73 3.77 0.51
N TRP A 29 -10.97 3.06 1.61
CA TRP A 29 -11.47 1.68 1.59
C TRP A 29 -12.99 1.57 1.65
N GLY A 30 -13.70 2.68 1.84
CA GLY A 30 -15.15 2.75 1.71
C GLY A 30 -15.64 2.88 0.28
N ASP A 31 -14.75 3.22 -0.67
CA ASP A 31 -15.08 3.27 -2.08
C ASP A 31 -14.97 1.88 -2.72
N PRO A 32 -16.09 1.27 -3.17
CA PRO A 32 -16.06 -0.04 -3.82
C PRO A 32 -15.19 -0.09 -5.08
N ALA A 33 -15.00 1.02 -5.78
CA ALA A 33 -14.12 1.08 -6.93
C ALA A 33 -12.65 0.84 -6.54
N VAL A 34 -12.25 1.26 -5.33
CA VAL A 34 -10.91 1.01 -4.80
C VAL A 34 -10.76 -0.44 -4.34
N THR A 35 -11.77 -0.98 -3.66
CA THR A 35 -11.68 -2.30 -3.01
C THR A 35 -12.04 -3.48 -3.89
N ALA A 36 -12.64 -3.26 -5.06
CA ALA A 36 -13.15 -4.32 -5.93
C ALA A 36 -12.16 -5.45 -6.25
N LEU A 37 -10.87 -5.13 -6.36
CA LEU A 37 -9.81 -6.09 -6.69
C LEU A 37 -8.84 -6.36 -5.52
N ILE A 38 -9.21 -5.97 -4.29
CA ILE A 38 -8.40 -6.19 -3.09
C ILE A 38 -9.17 -6.82 -1.94
N ASP A 39 -10.49 -6.85 -2.02
CA ASP A 39 -11.34 -7.43 -0.97
C ASP A 39 -12.68 -7.89 -1.56
N SER A 40 -12.95 -9.18 -1.50
CA SER A 40 -14.16 -9.79 -2.07
C SER A 40 -15.45 -9.57 -1.28
N ARG A 41 -15.37 -8.97 -0.09
CA ARG A 41 -16.54 -8.71 0.77
C ARG A 41 -17.49 -7.65 0.21
N GLY A 42 -17.14 -7.02 -0.91
CA GLY A 42 -17.91 -5.93 -1.51
C GLY A 42 -17.68 -4.59 -0.81
N LYS A 43 -18.75 -3.80 -0.63
CA LYS A 43 -18.66 -2.54 0.09
C LYS A 43 -18.39 -2.79 1.58
N LEU A 44 -17.25 -2.33 2.07
CA LEU A 44 -16.88 -2.49 3.46
C LEU A 44 -17.68 -1.55 4.38
N THR A 45 -18.03 -2.05 5.56
CA THR A 45 -18.60 -1.23 6.62
C THR A 45 -17.50 -0.40 7.31
N GLU A 46 -17.89 0.67 7.99
CA GLU A 46 -16.95 1.49 8.77
C GLU A 46 -16.21 0.66 9.83
N ALA A 47 -16.90 -0.31 10.46
CA ALA A 47 -16.28 -1.22 11.42
C ALA A 47 -15.17 -2.07 10.77
N GLN A 48 -15.42 -2.64 9.58
CA GLN A 48 -14.42 -3.41 8.82
C GLN A 48 -13.25 -2.53 8.36
N ILE A 49 -13.51 -1.28 7.99
CA ILE A 49 -12.46 -0.32 7.63
C ILE A 49 -11.62 0.03 8.87
N GLY A 50 -12.26 0.23 10.02
CA GLY A 50 -11.56 0.43 11.29
C GLY A 50 -10.65 -0.75 11.67
N GLU A 51 -11.07 -1.99 11.38
CA GLU A 51 -10.22 -3.17 11.56
C GLU A 51 -9.01 -3.15 10.62
N LYS A 52 -9.19 -2.78 9.34
CA LYS A 52 -8.07 -2.61 8.39
C LYS A 52 -7.08 -1.56 8.88
N LEU A 53 -7.58 -0.41 9.35
CA LEU A 53 -6.73 0.66 9.89
C LEU A 53 -5.92 0.18 11.10
N ARG A 54 -6.57 -0.48 12.06
CA ARG A 54 -5.87 -1.06 13.22
C ARG A 54 -4.84 -2.11 12.83
N ALA A 55 -5.13 -2.92 11.81
CA ALA A 55 -4.18 -3.91 11.29
C ALA A 55 -2.94 -3.25 10.69
N GLU A 56 -3.07 -2.13 9.97
CA GLU A 56 -1.91 -1.39 9.47
C GLU A 56 -1.06 -0.82 10.62
N ILE A 57 -1.70 -0.21 11.60
CA ILE A 57 -1.02 0.35 12.79
C ILE A 57 -0.27 -0.76 13.55
N GLU A 58 -0.90 -1.93 13.71
CA GLU A 58 -0.29 -3.07 14.39
C GLU A 58 0.90 -3.65 13.59
N ARG A 59 0.80 -3.72 12.25
CA ARG A 59 1.92 -4.16 11.42
C ARG A 59 3.16 -3.29 11.60
N GLU A 60 2.98 -1.98 11.66
CA GLU A 60 4.12 -1.09 11.92
C GLU A 60 4.66 -1.25 13.34
N ARG A 61 3.78 -1.38 14.33
CA ARG A 61 4.18 -1.56 15.72
C ARG A 61 5.00 -2.85 15.93
N SER A 62 4.60 -3.94 15.30
CA SER A 62 5.23 -5.26 15.46
C SER A 62 6.36 -5.54 14.47
N GLY A 63 6.28 -5.03 13.25
CA GLY A 63 7.21 -5.33 12.16
C GLY A 63 7.92 -4.12 11.52
N GLY A 64 7.63 -2.91 11.98
CA GLY A 64 8.28 -1.69 11.49
C GLY A 64 7.79 -1.17 10.13
N VAL A 65 6.86 -1.86 9.49
CA VAL A 65 6.33 -1.52 8.16
C VAL A 65 4.80 -1.57 8.12
N GLN A 66 4.23 -0.83 7.20
CA GLN A 66 2.81 -0.86 6.84
C GLN A 66 2.62 -0.29 5.43
N TYR A 67 1.41 -0.28 4.89
CA TYR A 67 1.05 0.62 3.81
C TYR A 67 0.75 1.98 4.43
N TRP A 68 1.74 2.87 4.43
CA TRP A 68 1.69 4.18 5.05
C TRP A 68 0.69 5.10 4.36
N ALA A 69 0.08 6.02 5.11
CA ALA A 69 -0.78 7.05 4.56
C ALA A 69 0.03 8.01 3.69
N LEU A 70 -0.46 8.28 2.49
CA LEU A 70 0.19 9.11 1.47
C LEU A 70 -0.54 10.43 1.29
N PHE A 71 0.24 11.49 1.23
CA PHE A 71 -0.27 12.84 1.00
C PHE A 71 0.53 13.52 -0.10
N ASP A 72 -0.15 14.31 -0.94
CA ASP A 72 0.54 15.24 -1.83
C ASP A 72 1.07 16.41 -0.99
N HIS A 73 2.38 16.49 -0.81
CA HIS A 73 2.96 17.49 0.09
C HIS A 73 2.90 18.93 -0.45
N ARG A 74 2.51 19.11 -1.73
CA ARG A 74 2.35 20.45 -2.33
C ARG A 74 1.07 21.14 -1.87
N ASN A 75 0.03 20.38 -1.53
CA ASN A 75 -1.28 20.90 -1.10
C ASN A 75 -1.85 20.25 0.16
N GLY A 76 -1.18 19.20 0.69
CA GLY A 76 -1.62 18.46 1.88
C GLY A 76 -2.76 17.48 1.64
N GLU A 77 -3.19 17.25 0.40
CA GLU A 77 -4.30 16.36 0.08
C GLU A 77 -3.94 14.88 0.29
N PHE A 78 -4.88 14.13 0.84
CA PHE A 78 -4.77 12.69 0.98
C PHE A 78 -4.85 11.99 -0.38
N VAL A 79 -3.92 11.08 -0.65
CA VAL A 79 -3.77 10.38 -1.93
C VAL A 79 -4.15 8.90 -1.80
N GLY A 80 -3.97 8.31 -0.62
CA GLY A 80 -4.21 6.89 -0.40
C GLY A 80 -3.20 6.29 0.57
N CYS A 81 -2.80 5.06 0.33
CA CYS A 81 -1.73 4.41 1.08
C CYS A 81 -0.80 3.63 0.18
N GLY A 82 0.42 3.41 0.65
CA GLY A 82 1.41 2.60 -0.04
C GLY A 82 2.64 2.40 0.83
N GLY A 83 3.32 1.28 0.63
CA GLY A 83 4.46 0.92 1.45
C GLY A 83 4.77 -0.57 1.39
N LEU A 84 5.14 -1.11 2.53
CA LEU A 84 5.60 -2.48 2.65
C LEU A 84 4.73 -3.26 3.64
N ARG A 85 4.55 -4.55 3.37
CA ARG A 85 3.97 -5.54 4.29
C ARG A 85 4.81 -6.80 4.30
N PRO A 86 4.74 -7.63 5.35
CA PRO A 86 5.33 -8.96 5.31
C PRO A 86 4.74 -9.78 4.15
N TRP A 87 5.62 -10.42 3.38
CA TRP A 87 5.25 -11.38 2.34
C TRP A 87 5.15 -12.77 2.96
N LEU A 88 3.98 -13.42 2.84
CA LEU A 88 3.67 -14.67 3.54
C LEU A 88 3.64 -15.91 2.64
N TYR A 89 3.92 -15.75 1.35
CA TYR A 89 3.72 -16.81 0.36
C TYR A 89 4.99 -17.57 -0.03
N THR A 90 6.14 -17.21 0.54
CA THR A 90 7.40 -17.94 0.34
C THR A 90 7.88 -18.47 1.69
N PRO A 91 7.80 -19.77 1.96
CA PRO A 91 8.23 -20.34 3.23
C PRO A 91 9.72 -20.10 3.50
N GLY A 92 10.07 -19.93 4.78
CA GLY A 92 11.44 -19.95 5.27
C GLY A 92 12.24 -18.65 5.15
N GLU A 93 11.67 -17.59 4.58
CA GLU A 93 12.35 -16.30 4.47
C GLU A 93 11.47 -15.15 4.98
N ALA A 94 12.07 -14.24 5.72
CA ALA A 94 11.43 -12.96 6.07
C ALA A 94 11.48 -12.05 4.84
N ASN A 95 10.41 -12.04 4.06
CA ASN A 95 10.27 -11.23 2.87
C ASN A 95 9.20 -10.15 3.04
N PHE A 96 9.24 -9.15 2.18
CA PHE A 96 8.29 -8.05 2.15
C PHE A 96 7.67 -7.90 0.77
N GLU A 97 6.44 -7.42 0.74
CA GLU A 97 5.77 -6.96 -0.47
C GLU A 97 5.65 -5.44 -0.48
N VAL A 98 5.70 -4.85 -1.66
CA VAL A 98 5.29 -3.48 -1.90
C VAL A 98 3.87 -3.46 -2.45
N GLY A 99 3.07 -2.51 -1.99
CA GLY A 99 1.71 -2.31 -2.49
C GLY A 99 1.23 -0.89 -2.30
N PHE A 100 0.11 -0.57 -2.94
CA PHE A 100 -0.49 0.75 -2.93
C PHE A 100 -1.99 0.67 -3.21
N HIS A 101 -2.76 1.54 -2.55
CA HIS A 101 -4.18 1.76 -2.80
C HIS A 101 -4.40 3.28 -2.89
N LEU A 102 -4.97 3.77 -3.97
CA LEU A 102 -5.21 5.20 -4.16
C LEU A 102 -6.70 5.52 -4.16
N VAL A 103 -7.05 6.67 -3.59
CA VAL A 103 -8.40 7.24 -3.78
C VAL A 103 -8.64 7.49 -5.27
N LYS A 104 -9.86 7.26 -5.72
CA LYS A 104 -10.22 7.27 -7.16
C LYS A 104 -9.84 8.56 -7.88
N ARG A 105 -10.00 9.73 -7.22
CA ARG A 105 -9.63 11.03 -7.81
C ARG A 105 -8.13 11.19 -8.12
N CYS A 106 -7.29 10.33 -7.53
CA CYS A 106 -5.83 10.34 -7.74
C CYS A 106 -5.36 9.34 -8.80
N TRP A 107 -6.26 8.56 -9.40
CA TRP A 107 -5.91 7.61 -10.45
C TRP A 107 -5.44 8.31 -11.73
N GLY A 108 -4.58 7.63 -12.48
CA GLY A 108 -4.09 8.12 -13.77
C GLY A 108 -3.13 9.31 -13.71
N LYS A 109 -2.64 9.68 -12.53
CA LYS A 109 -1.75 10.83 -12.30
C LYS A 109 -0.30 10.43 -11.97
N GLY A 110 0.02 9.14 -12.04
CA GLY A 110 1.36 8.63 -11.73
C GLY A 110 1.67 8.46 -10.24
N PHE A 111 0.74 8.73 -9.34
CA PHE A 111 0.96 8.62 -7.90
C PHE A 111 1.25 7.19 -7.44
N ALA A 112 0.60 6.17 -8.04
CA ALA A 112 0.83 4.78 -7.68
C ALA A 112 2.27 4.35 -7.97
N THR A 113 2.79 4.69 -9.15
CA THR A 113 4.18 4.42 -9.54
C THR A 113 5.15 5.12 -8.61
N GLU A 114 4.89 6.38 -8.30
CA GLU A 114 5.73 7.19 -7.41
C GLU A 114 5.72 6.66 -5.97
N ALA A 115 4.55 6.26 -5.46
CA ALA A 115 4.41 5.66 -4.13
C ALA A 115 5.17 4.34 -4.03
N ALA A 116 5.04 3.47 -5.03
CA ALA A 116 5.76 2.19 -5.08
C ALA A 116 7.27 2.42 -5.17
N PHE A 117 7.72 3.36 -5.98
CA PHE A 117 9.13 3.72 -6.08
C PHE A 117 9.69 4.20 -4.74
N GLY A 118 9.00 5.12 -4.05
CA GLY A 118 9.41 5.59 -2.72
C GLY A 118 9.47 4.49 -1.67
N ALA A 119 8.52 3.54 -1.71
CA ALA A 119 8.54 2.37 -0.83
C ALA A 119 9.71 1.43 -1.16
N LEU A 120 10.07 1.25 -2.43
CA LEU A 120 11.24 0.47 -2.85
C LEU A 120 12.54 1.13 -2.41
N GLU A 121 12.69 2.43 -2.58
CA GLU A 121 13.87 3.16 -2.06
C GLU A 121 14.00 2.97 -0.54
N TYR A 122 12.89 3.09 0.19
CA TYR A 122 12.87 2.82 1.64
C TYR A 122 13.33 1.39 1.94
N ALA A 123 12.84 0.40 1.19
CA ALA A 123 13.22 -1.00 1.35
C ALA A 123 14.73 -1.21 1.14
N TRP A 124 15.32 -0.61 0.09
CA TRP A 124 16.75 -0.75 -0.21
C TRP A 124 17.64 0.03 0.76
N GLU A 125 17.30 1.28 1.03
CA GLU A 125 18.17 2.18 1.78
C GLU A 125 18.04 2.03 3.30
N LYS A 126 16.82 1.86 3.80
CA LYS A 126 16.53 1.81 5.24
C LYS A 126 16.52 0.39 5.78
N LEU A 127 15.89 -0.54 5.07
CA LEU A 127 15.77 -1.92 5.52
C LEU A 127 16.85 -2.84 4.96
N ARG A 128 17.66 -2.35 3.99
CA ARG A 128 18.74 -3.11 3.35
C ARG A 128 18.28 -4.43 2.72
N LEU A 129 17.06 -4.43 2.19
CA LEU A 129 16.52 -5.61 1.53
C LEU A 129 17.21 -5.81 0.17
N SER A 130 17.39 -7.08 -0.22
CA SER A 130 17.94 -7.45 -1.53
C SER A 130 16.85 -7.81 -2.54
N LYS A 131 15.64 -8.10 -2.08
CA LYS A 131 14.47 -8.40 -2.92
C LYS A 131 13.17 -7.97 -2.23
N VAL A 132 12.19 -7.64 -3.04
CA VAL A 132 10.83 -7.29 -2.63
C VAL A 132 9.87 -7.94 -3.61
N TYR A 133 8.76 -8.41 -3.11
CA TYR A 133 7.66 -8.96 -3.90
C TYR A 133 6.57 -7.92 -4.13
N SER A 134 5.67 -8.19 -5.04
CA SER A 134 4.39 -7.50 -5.15
C SER A 134 3.36 -8.43 -5.77
N GLY A 135 2.10 -8.30 -5.33
CA GLY A 135 0.99 -9.04 -5.90
C GLY A 135 -0.08 -8.09 -6.44
N HIS A 136 -0.85 -8.58 -7.40
CA HIS A 136 -2.05 -7.90 -7.88
C HIS A 136 -3.09 -8.93 -8.31
N HIS A 137 -4.36 -8.55 -8.25
CA HIS A 137 -5.43 -9.36 -8.82
C HIS A 137 -5.21 -9.52 -10.34
N PRO A 138 -5.45 -10.71 -10.94
CA PRO A 138 -5.25 -10.93 -12.38
C PRO A 138 -5.95 -9.92 -13.28
N ASP A 139 -7.11 -9.41 -12.86
CA ASP A 139 -7.87 -8.40 -13.62
C ASP A 139 -7.39 -6.97 -13.39
N ASN A 140 -6.45 -6.75 -12.45
CA ASN A 140 -5.89 -5.42 -12.18
C ASN A 140 -4.76 -5.07 -13.15
N ARG A 141 -5.13 -4.75 -14.38
CA ARG A 141 -4.19 -4.38 -15.45
C ARG A 141 -3.40 -3.11 -15.16
N ALA A 142 -3.98 -2.19 -14.38
CA ALA A 142 -3.28 -0.97 -13.98
C ALA A 142 -2.08 -1.29 -13.07
N SER A 143 -2.29 -2.10 -12.04
CA SER A 143 -1.20 -2.55 -11.15
C SER A 143 -0.17 -3.39 -11.90
N GLU A 144 -0.59 -4.30 -12.79
CA GLU A 144 0.32 -5.08 -13.63
C GLU A 144 1.29 -4.18 -14.41
N LYS A 145 0.76 -3.16 -15.10
CA LYS A 145 1.58 -2.21 -15.88
C LYS A 145 2.55 -1.42 -15.00
N ILE A 146 2.11 -1.00 -13.81
CA ILE A 146 2.96 -0.28 -12.87
C ILE A 146 4.12 -1.17 -12.42
N LEU A 147 3.85 -2.41 -12.05
CA LEU A 147 4.87 -3.36 -11.60
C LEU A 147 5.86 -3.69 -12.72
N GLN A 148 5.38 -3.89 -13.95
CA GLN A 148 6.25 -4.08 -15.12
C GLN A 148 7.17 -2.87 -15.36
N LYS A 149 6.62 -1.65 -15.27
CA LYS A 149 7.39 -0.41 -15.40
C LYS A 149 8.46 -0.26 -14.33
N LEU A 150 8.20 -0.75 -13.11
CA LEU A 150 9.16 -0.76 -12.00
C LEU A 150 10.17 -1.92 -12.06
N GLY A 151 10.10 -2.78 -13.08
CA GLY A 151 11.04 -3.87 -13.30
C GLY A 151 10.72 -5.16 -12.56
N PHE A 152 9.50 -5.32 -12.04
CA PHE A 152 9.08 -6.59 -11.45
C PHE A 152 8.93 -7.69 -12.50
N ALA A 153 9.45 -8.88 -12.18
CA ALA A 153 9.28 -10.08 -12.99
C ALA A 153 8.16 -10.95 -12.42
N PHE A 154 7.29 -11.48 -13.28
CA PHE A 154 6.26 -12.43 -12.88
C PHE A 154 6.89 -13.76 -12.46
N ILE A 155 6.52 -14.26 -11.29
CA ILE A 155 7.04 -15.52 -10.73
C ILE A 155 5.96 -16.59 -10.50
N GLY A 156 4.70 -16.26 -10.63
CA GLY A 156 3.59 -17.20 -10.45
C GLY A 156 2.35 -16.59 -9.80
N ASN A 157 1.34 -17.42 -9.66
CA ASN A 157 0.10 -17.08 -8.95
C ASN A 157 0.13 -17.68 -7.55
N VAL A 158 -0.47 -16.96 -6.61
CA VAL A 158 -0.70 -17.42 -5.24
C VAL A 158 -2.18 -17.24 -4.88
N PHE A 159 -2.69 -18.11 -4.01
CA PHE A 159 -4.01 -17.90 -3.46
C PHE A 159 -3.98 -16.73 -2.48
N TYR A 160 -4.87 -15.77 -2.67
CA TYR A 160 -5.00 -14.61 -1.80
C TYR A 160 -6.40 -14.59 -1.17
N GLU A 161 -6.51 -14.96 0.10
CA GLU A 161 -7.76 -15.16 0.83
C GLU A 161 -8.77 -14.00 0.67
N PRO A 162 -8.38 -12.71 0.73
CA PRO A 162 -9.35 -11.62 0.59
C PRO A 162 -10.06 -11.54 -0.75
N THR A 163 -9.53 -12.16 -1.81
CA THR A 163 -10.15 -12.16 -3.16
C THR A 163 -10.44 -13.56 -3.71
N GLY A 164 -9.88 -14.59 -3.13
CA GLY A 164 -10.05 -15.98 -3.58
C GLY A 164 -9.11 -16.41 -4.69
#